data_285d560ea87f9158c96136b736eb0db1
#
_entry.id   285d560ea87f9158c96136b736eb0db1
#
_cell.length_a   1.000
_cell.length_b   1.000
_cell.length_c   1.000
_cell.angle_alpha   90.00
_cell.angle_beta   90.00
_cell.angle_gamma   90.00
#
_symmetry.space_group_name_H-M   'P 1'
#
loop_
_entity.id
_entity.type
_entity.pdbx_description
1 polymer ?
#
loop_
_entity_poly.entity_id
_entity_poly.type
_entity_poly.pdbx_seq_one_letter_code
_entity_poly.pdbx_strand_id
1 'polypeptide(L)'
;MPTTPVEPDAALAQWSRAERGWTIVLVSVPKTRGRDGAVAVAQQARARGLRQVGVLDSSTFASLRPGYWMTFTGKYETEAEATSVLRKARAAVKGARVAEVSS
;
A
#
# COMPACT_ATOMS: atom_id res chain seq x y z
N MET A 1 4.13 -1.45 -29.67
CA MET A 1 4.50 -1.17 -28.29
C MET A 1 5.37 -2.26 -27.72
N PRO A 2 6.56 -1.93 -27.27
CA PRO A 2 7.41 -2.95 -26.70
C PRO A 2 6.77 -3.45 -25.40
N THR A 3 6.47 -4.71 -25.39
CA THR A 3 6.05 -5.37 -24.16
C THR A 3 7.29 -5.74 -23.40
N THR A 4 7.80 -4.82 -22.64
CA THR A 4 8.80 -5.17 -21.64
C THR A 4 8.04 -5.93 -20.53
N PRO A 5 8.49 -7.14 -20.18
CA PRO A 5 7.90 -7.79 -19.03
C PRO A 5 8.12 -6.90 -17.83
N VAL A 6 7.04 -6.34 -17.32
CA VAL A 6 7.08 -5.48 -16.15
C VAL A 6 7.17 -6.39 -14.96
N GLU A 7 8.23 -6.24 -14.16
CA GLU A 7 8.32 -6.96 -12.91
C GLU A 7 7.14 -6.54 -12.02
N PRO A 8 6.60 -7.46 -11.19
CA PRO A 8 5.47 -7.13 -10.34
C PRO A 8 5.68 -5.87 -9.51
N ASP A 9 6.89 -5.65 -9.02
CA ASP A 9 7.22 -4.47 -8.23
C ASP A 9 7.14 -3.19 -9.05
N ALA A 10 7.53 -3.23 -10.33
CA ALA A 10 7.52 -2.05 -11.18
C ALA A 10 6.09 -1.62 -11.53
N ALA A 11 5.13 -2.54 -11.49
CA ALA A 11 3.72 -2.25 -11.74
C ALA A 11 3.00 -1.69 -10.51
N LEU A 12 3.62 -1.73 -9.33
CA LEU A 12 3.03 -1.25 -8.10
C LEU A 12 3.36 0.22 -7.87
N ALA A 13 2.45 0.93 -7.23
CA ALA A 13 2.68 2.30 -6.81
C ALA A 13 3.78 2.35 -5.75
N GLN A 14 4.51 3.46 -5.70
CA GLN A 14 5.56 3.65 -4.71
C GLN A 14 5.25 4.85 -3.87
N TRP A 15 5.60 4.79 -2.60
CA TRP A 15 5.47 5.91 -1.69
C TRP A 15 6.86 6.48 -1.45
N SER A 16 7.11 7.68 -1.95
CA SER A 16 8.39 8.36 -1.79
C SER A 16 8.60 8.77 -0.33
N ARG A 17 9.83 8.72 0.12
CA ARG A 17 10.20 9.19 1.46
C ARG A 17 9.76 10.65 1.71
N ALA A 18 9.75 11.48 0.68
CA ALA A 18 9.38 12.88 0.77
C ALA A 18 7.87 13.11 0.71
N GLU A 19 7.10 12.12 0.31
CA GLU A 19 5.65 12.27 0.20
C GLU A 19 4.99 12.16 1.56
N ARG A 20 3.97 13.00 1.76
CA ARG A 20 3.11 12.94 2.93
C ARG A 20 1.68 12.72 2.47
N GLY A 21 0.90 12.06 3.28
CA GLY A 21 -0.51 11.89 2.99
C GLY A 21 -1.13 10.78 3.78
N TRP A 22 -2.30 10.38 3.35
CA TRP A 22 -3.08 9.33 3.96
C TRP A 22 -3.23 8.20 2.97
N THR A 23 -3.26 6.98 3.46
CA THR A 23 -3.45 5.80 2.63
C THR A 23 -4.31 4.79 3.38
N ILE A 24 -4.65 3.72 2.67
CA ILE A 24 -5.34 2.59 3.27
C ILE A 24 -4.35 1.44 3.30
N VAL A 25 -3.98 0.99 4.49
CA VAL A 25 -3.10 -0.17 4.68
C VAL A 25 -3.94 -1.43 4.60
N LEU A 26 -3.60 -2.30 3.67
CA LEU A 26 -4.31 -3.55 3.47
C LEU A 26 -3.75 -4.67 4.35
N VAL A 27 -2.44 -4.77 4.44
CA VAL A 27 -1.78 -5.78 5.25
C VAL A 27 -0.41 -5.27 5.68
N SER A 28 0.05 -5.72 6.86
CA SER A 28 1.40 -5.46 7.35
C SER A 28 2.09 -6.81 7.52
N VAL A 29 3.19 -7.00 6.82
CA VAL A 29 3.97 -8.23 6.86
C VAL A 29 5.30 -7.96 7.54
N PRO A 30 5.63 -8.66 8.64
CA PRO A 30 6.94 -8.47 9.27
C PRO A 30 8.08 -8.67 8.28
N LYS A 31 9.10 -7.81 8.35
CA LYS A 31 10.25 -7.91 7.45
C LYS A 31 10.94 -9.25 7.53
N THR A 32 10.87 -9.92 8.67
CA THR A 32 11.46 -11.24 8.86
C THR A 32 10.83 -12.31 7.96
N ARG A 33 9.62 -12.07 7.47
CA ARG A 33 8.92 -12.97 6.56
C ARG A 33 9.17 -12.64 5.09
N GLY A 34 9.89 -11.55 4.81
CA GLY A 34 10.15 -11.10 3.46
C GLY A 34 9.01 -10.29 2.85
N ARG A 35 9.31 -9.69 1.70
CA ARG A 35 8.40 -8.75 1.03
C ARG A 35 7.34 -9.46 0.17
N ASP A 36 7.57 -10.71 -0.18
CA ASP A 36 6.75 -11.41 -1.17
C ASP A 36 5.28 -11.51 -0.79
N GLY A 37 4.98 -11.72 0.48
CA GLY A 37 3.60 -11.78 0.94
C GLY A 37 2.86 -10.48 0.75
N ALA A 38 3.52 -9.35 1.01
CA ALA A 38 2.92 -8.03 0.80
C ALA A 38 2.70 -7.76 -0.68
N VAL A 39 3.66 -8.14 -1.53
CA VAL A 39 3.53 -7.98 -2.98
C VAL A 39 2.36 -8.82 -3.51
N ALA A 40 2.20 -10.04 -3.02
CA ALA A 40 1.10 -10.89 -3.45
C ALA A 40 -0.27 -10.26 -3.14
N VAL A 41 -0.41 -9.69 -1.94
CA VAL A 41 -1.66 -8.99 -1.58
C VAL A 41 -1.86 -7.75 -2.45
N ALA A 42 -0.80 -7.03 -2.76
CA ALA A 42 -0.89 -5.86 -3.63
C ALA A 42 -1.39 -6.24 -5.03
N GLN A 43 -0.89 -7.31 -5.58
CA GLN A 43 -1.33 -7.78 -6.90
C GLN A 43 -2.78 -8.24 -6.89
N GLN A 44 -3.21 -8.93 -5.85
CA GLN A 44 -4.60 -9.32 -5.69
C GLN A 44 -5.52 -8.11 -5.59
N ALA A 45 -5.10 -7.08 -4.85
CA ALA A 45 -5.88 -5.87 -4.71
C ALA A 45 -6.03 -5.15 -6.05
N ARG A 46 -4.96 -5.08 -6.84
CA ARG A 46 -5.02 -4.51 -8.18
C ARG A 46 -6.00 -5.29 -9.06
N ALA A 47 -5.95 -6.61 -9.00
CA ALA A 47 -6.85 -7.46 -9.78
C ALA A 47 -8.31 -7.24 -9.39
N ARG A 48 -8.58 -6.79 -8.17
CA ARG A 48 -9.92 -6.48 -7.69
C ARG A 48 -10.33 -5.04 -7.95
N GLY A 49 -9.52 -4.27 -8.67
CA GLY A 49 -9.86 -2.94 -9.11
C GLY A 49 -9.43 -1.80 -8.20
N LEU A 50 -8.65 -2.08 -7.18
CA LEU A 50 -8.08 -1.02 -6.35
C LEU A 50 -6.99 -0.29 -7.12
N ARG A 51 -6.87 1.02 -6.89
CA ARG A 51 -5.93 1.89 -7.59
C ARG A 51 -4.76 2.27 -6.70
N GLN A 52 -3.64 2.62 -7.33
CA GLN A 52 -2.44 3.08 -6.63
C GLN A 52 -2.05 2.11 -5.52
N VAL A 53 -2.06 0.83 -5.84
CA VAL A 53 -1.70 -0.22 -4.88
C VAL A 53 -0.19 -0.42 -4.92
N GLY A 54 0.43 -0.52 -3.77
CA GLY A 54 1.85 -0.75 -3.68
C GLY A 54 2.26 -1.30 -2.32
N VAL A 55 3.57 -1.43 -2.15
CA VAL A 55 4.17 -1.89 -0.89
C VAL A 55 5.17 -0.83 -0.43
N LEU A 56 5.10 -0.45 0.82
CA LEU A 56 6.05 0.49 1.40
C LEU A 56 6.79 -0.16 2.57
N ASP A 57 7.96 0.39 2.86
CA ASP A 57 8.77 0.02 4.01
C ASP A 57 8.37 0.92 5.17
N SER A 58 7.72 0.37 6.18
CA SER A 58 7.24 1.15 7.31
C SER A 58 8.36 1.82 8.10
N SER A 59 9.57 1.25 8.06
CA SER A 59 10.71 1.82 8.77
C SER A 59 11.18 3.15 8.17
N THR A 60 10.78 3.46 6.94
CA THR A 60 11.13 4.71 6.27
C THR A 60 10.30 5.89 6.79
N PHE A 61 9.15 5.61 7.39
CA PHE A 61 8.19 6.65 7.78
C PHE A 61 7.97 6.66 9.28
N ALA A 62 8.23 7.82 9.90
CA ALA A 62 8.12 7.96 11.36
C ALA A 62 6.68 7.76 11.87
N SER A 63 5.69 8.05 11.05
CA SER A 63 4.29 7.89 11.42
C SER A 63 3.84 6.43 11.48
N LEU A 64 4.64 5.50 10.98
CA LEU A 64 4.31 4.08 10.94
C LEU A 64 5.18 3.30 11.91
N ARG A 65 4.65 2.18 12.42
CA ARG A 65 5.43 1.27 13.25
C ARG A 65 6.50 0.62 12.36
N PRO A 66 7.80 0.70 12.73
CA PRO A 66 8.87 0.15 11.89
C PRO A 66 8.84 -1.39 11.87
N GLY A 67 9.52 -1.94 10.89
CA GLY A 67 9.76 -3.39 10.81
C GLY A 67 8.77 -4.15 9.95
N TYR A 68 7.98 -3.47 9.12
CA TYR A 68 6.97 -4.11 8.28
C TYR A 68 7.06 -3.71 6.82
N TRP A 69 6.69 -4.65 5.96
CA TRP A 69 6.30 -4.35 4.59
C TRP A 69 4.79 -4.15 4.60
N MET A 70 4.35 -2.95 4.28
CA MET A 70 2.91 -2.62 4.29
C MET A 70 2.38 -2.49 2.89
N THR A 71 1.34 -3.28 2.58
CA THR A 71 0.61 -3.14 1.33
C THR A 71 -0.41 -2.02 1.51
N PHE A 72 -0.40 -1.05 0.60
CA PHE A 72 -1.29 0.10 0.68
C PHE A 72 -2.07 0.28 -0.61
N THR A 73 -3.17 1.01 -0.54
CA THR A 73 -3.92 1.46 -1.71
C THR A 73 -4.29 2.92 -1.56
N GLY A 74 -4.05 3.67 -2.64
CA GLY A 74 -4.42 5.09 -2.71
C GLY A 74 -3.46 6.02 -2.01
N LYS A 75 -3.44 7.25 -2.50
CA LYS A 75 -2.69 8.35 -1.88
C LYS A 75 -3.66 9.52 -1.75
N TYR A 76 -3.97 9.91 -0.53
CA TYR A 76 -4.99 10.91 -0.23
C TYR A 76 -4.38 12.07 0.55
N GLU A 77 -4.89 13.26 0.35
CA GLU A 77 -4.40 14.44 1.05
C GLU A 77 -4.96 14.52 2.47
N THR A 78 -6.14 13.95 2.70
CA THR A 78 -6.82 14.02 3.99
C THR A 78 -7.30 12.66 4.45
N GLU A 79 -7.47 12.52 5.76
CA GLU A 79 -8.05 11.31 6.33
C GLU A 79 -9.47 11.07 5.84
N ALA A 80 -10.24 12.14 5.67
CA ALA A 80 -11.62 12.02 5.19
C ALA A 80 -11.69 11.40 3.80
N GLU A 81 -10.78 11.80 2.90
CA GLU A 81 -10.71 11.20 1.57
C GLU A 81 -10.39 9.71 1.64
N ALA A 82 -9.40 9.34 2.45
CA ALA A 82 -9.02 7.94 2.62
C ALA A 82 -10.19 7.14 3.21
N THR A 83 -10.86 7.68 4.22
CA THR A 83 -11.98 7.03 4.87
C THR A 83 -13.15 6.80 3.89
N SER A 84 -13.37 7.72 2.96
CA SER A 84 -14.45 7.57 1.98
C SER A 84 -14.25 6.36 1.06
N VAL A 85 -13.01 5.91 0.88
CA VAL A 85 -12.66 4.76 0.03
C VAL A 85 -12.47 3.48 0.85
N LEU A 86 -12.43 3.61 2.17
CA LEU A 86 -12.12 2.49 3.06
C LEU A 86 -13.08 1.31 2.90
N ARG A 87 -14.36 1.59 2.71
CA ARG A 87 -15.37 0.54 2.53
C ARG A 87 -15.04 -0.33 1.31
N LYS A 88 -14.65 0.32 0.20
CA LYS A 88 -14.27 -0.40 -1.02
C LYS A 88 -13.03 -1.24 -0.79
N ALA A 89 -12.05 -0.71 -0.08
CA ALA A 89 -10.83 -1.43 0.25
C ALA A 89 -11.12 -2.64 1.14
N ARG A 90 -12.02 -2.49 2.12
CA ARG A 90 -12.41 -3.58 3.01
C ARG A 90 -13.17 -4.69 2.30
N ALA A 91 -13.85 -4.36 1.22
CA ALA A 91 -14.51 -5.38 0.40
C ALA A 91 -13.48 -6.30 -0.27
N ALA A 92 -12.30 -5.78 -0.59
CA ALA A 92 -11.20 -6.57 -1.16
C ALA A 92 -10.33 -7.22 -0.07
N VAL A 93 -10.06 -6.49 1.01
CA VAL A 93 -9.23 -6.98 2.12
C VAL A 93 -9.87 -6.54 3.44
N LYS A 94 -10.34 -7.49 4.23
CA LYS A 94 -11.10 -7.20 5.45
C LYS A 94 -10.33 -6.35 6.48
N GLY A 95 -9.04 -6.53 6.56
CA GLY A 95 -8.21 -5.83 7.53
C GLY A 95 -7.78 -4.43 7.12
N ALA A 96 -8.31 -3.90 6.02
CA ALA A 96 -7.92 -2.58 5.52
C ALA A 96 -8.22 -1.48 6.56
N ARG A 97 -7.29 -0.55 6.71
CA ARG A 97 -7.41 0.57 7.65
C ARG A 97 -6.74 1.80 7.09
N VAL A 98 -7.22 2.96 7.53
CA VAL A 98 -6.62 4.24 7.16
C VAL A 98 -5.38 4.49 8.01
N ALA A 99 -4.32 5.00 7.39
CA ALA A 99 -3.10 5.37 8.07
C ALA A 99 -2.49 6.62 7.46
N GLU A 100 -1.89 7.45 8.32
CA GLU A 100 -1.10 8.58 7.88
C GLU A 100 0.31 8.10 7.53
N VAL A 101 0.84 8.59 6.42
CA VAL A 101 2.21 8.31 5.99
C VAL A 101 2.99 9.62 5.96
N SER A 102 3.97 9.75 6.82
CA SER A 102 4.84 10.92 6.87
C SER A 102 6.20 10.53 7.43
N SER A 103 7.21 11.17 6.92
CA SER A 103 8.59 10.93 7.38
C SER A 103 8.88 11.61 8.72
#